data_146f04f0c85ff862ba3c3abdf2a9a712
#
_entry.id   146f04f0c85ff862ba3c3abdf2a9a712
#
_cell.length_a   1.000
_cell.length_b   1.000
_cell.length_c   1.000
_cell.angle_alpha   90.00
_cell.angle_beta   90.00
_cell.angle_gamma   90.00
#
_symmetry.space_group_name_H-M   'P 1'
#
loop_
_entity.id
_entity.type
_entity.pdbx_description
1 polymer ?
#
loop_
_entity_poly.entity_id
_entity_poly.type
_entity_poly.pdbx_seq_one_letter_code
_entity_poly.pdbx_strand_id
1 'polypeptide(L)'
;MKNIWIIAKKDLGSFFSSPVFYSLTSVFLILNGFIFFNILNFFSLQSFQAQQMRGGGMGLNLNEMVIEPSFHNMAVILLLIIPLVTMRSFAEEKKSKTFALLLSSPIHLVEIIVGKFLACMIVIGLMILLSAYSTGYLMLVGNPEMGPVITGYLGILLMTGCYVAMGLFAS
;
A
#
# COMPACT_ATOMS: atom_id res chain seq x y z
N MET A 1 7.56 -25.81 2.10
CA MET A 1 7.20 -24.81 1.05
C MET A 1 5.77 -24.96 0.53
N LYS A 2 5.25 -26.18 0.28
CA LYS A 2 3.85 -26.37 -0.15
C LYS A 2 2.82 -25.84 0.87
N ASN A 3 3.07 -26.04 2.17
CA ASN A 3 2.15 -25.63 3.23
C ASN A 3 2.01 -24.11 3.33
N ILE A 4 3.11 -23.37 3.19
CA ILE A 4 3.12 -21.89 3.22
C ILE A 4 2.21 -21.33 2.12
N TRP A 5 2.31 -21.85 0.91
CA TRP A 5 1.51 -21.39 -0.23
C TRP A 5 0.02 -21.73 -0.08
N ILE A 6 -0.28 -22.90 0.49
CA ILE A 6 -1.66 -23.32 0.77
C ILE A 6 -2.31 -22.38 1.81
N ILE A 7 -1.57 -22.05 2.87
CA ILE A 7 -2.03 -21.12 3.90
C ILE A 7 -2.24 -19.72 3.30
N ALA A 8 -1.25 -19.21 2.57
CA ALA A 8 -1.35 -17.91 1.92
C ALA A 8 -2.55 -17.84 0.95
N LYS A 9 -2.78 -18.88 0.15
CA LYS A 9 -3.92 -18.95 -0.77
C LYS A 9 -5.26 -18.99 -0.05
N LYS A 10 -5.35 -19.72 1.06
CA LYS A 10 -6.55 -19.76 1.91
C LYS A 10 -6.87 -18.38 2.48
N ASP A 11 -5.86 -17.71 3.04
CA ASP A 11 -6.02 -16.38 3.64
C ASP A 11 -6.37 -15.33 2.58
N LEU A 12 -5.73 -15.37 1.41
CA LEU A 12 -6.10 -14.53 0.26
C LEU A 12 -7.57 -14.75 -0.13
N GLY A 13 -8.03 -15.99 -0.22
CA GLY A 13 -9.43 -16.31 -0.50
C GLY A 13 -10.37 -15.67 0.54
N SER A 14 -10.00 -15.72 1.82
CA SER A 14 -10.75 -15.09 2.91
C SER A 14 -10.80 -13.57 2.77
N PHE A 15 -9.69 -12.91 2.45
CA PHE A 15 -9.64 -11.47 2.20
C PHE A 15 -10.54 -11.05 1.04
N PHE A 16 -10.45 -11.75 -0.10
CA PHE A 16 -11.25 -11.42 -1.29
C PHE A 16 -12.74 -11.76 -1.13
N SER A 17 -13.10 -12.73 -0.30
CA SER A 17 -14.51 -13.04 -0.02
C SER A 17 -15.15 -12.06 0.96
N SER A 18 -14.39 -11.18 1.54
CA SER A 18 -14.86 -10.29 2.59
C SER A 18 -15.14 -8.87 2.10
N PRO A 19 -16.32 -8.31 2.42
CA PRO A 19 -16.67 -6.92 2.08
C PRO A 19 -15.76 -5.88 2.74
N VAL A 20 -15.12 -6.21 3.86
CA VAL A 20 -14.20 -5.28 4.56
C VAL A 20 -12.94 -5.00 3.75
N PHE A 21 -12.44 -5.98 3.01
CA PHE A 21 -11.28 -5.76 2.11
C PHE A 21 -11.61 -4.69 1.06
N TYR A 22 -12.77 -4.81 0.41
CA TYR A 22 -13.20 -3.86 -0.61
C TYR A 22 -13.42 -2.46 -0.03
N SER A 23 -13.99 -2.37 1.18
CA SER A 23 -14.19 -1.08 1.85
C SER A 23 -12.85 -0.41 2.22
N LEU A 24 -11.89 -1.16 2.77
CA LEU A 24 -10.56 -0.63 3.09
C LEU A 24 -9.81 -0.18 1.82
N THR A 25 -9.86 -0.99 0.76
CA THR A 25 -9.24 -0.63 -0.52
C THR A 25 -9.89 0.61 -1.13
N SER A 26 -11.21 0.73 -1.06
CA SER A 26 -11.93 1.92 -1.56
C SER A 26 -11.55 3.17 -0.77
N VAL A 27 -11.52 3.10 0.56
CA VAL A 27 -11.10 4.22 1.41
C VAL A 27 -9.67 4.63 1.10
N PHE A 28 -8.76 3.65 0.94
CA PHE A 28 -7.37 3.90 0.57
C PHE A 28 -7.27 4.65 -0.76
N LEU A 29 -7.95 4.17 -1.79
CA LEU A 29 -7.90 4.77 -3.13
C LEU A 29 -8.52 6.17 -3.15
N ILE A 30 -9.63 6.39 -2.43
CA ILE A 30 -10.28 7.70 -2.33
C ILE A 30 -9.35 8.70 -1.62
N LEU A 31 -8.77 8.32 -0.48
CA LEU A 31 -7.86 9.20 0.26
C LEU A 31 -6.60 9.51 -0.55
N ASN A 32 -5.99 8.49 -1.15
CA ASN A 32 -4.80 8.67 -1.98
C ASN A 32 -5.09 9.56 -3.20
N GLY A 33 -6.22 9.33 -3.88
CA GLY A 33 -6.66 10.14 -5.02
C GLY A 33 -6.96 11.58 -4.64
N PHE A 34 -7.64 11.80 -3.52
CA PHE A 34 -7.94 13.14 -3.02
C PHE A 34 -6.67 13.94 -2.70
N ILE A 35 -5.73 13.32 -1.98
CA ILE A 35 -4.46 13.98 -1.64
C ILE A 35 -3.63 14.25 -2.90
N PHE A 36 -3.55 13.29 -3.81
CA PHE A 36 -2.86 13.45 -5.07
C PHE A 36 -3.42 14.62 -5.89
N PHE A 37 -4.74 14.74 -5.99
CA PHE A 37 -5.39 15.84 -6.69
C PHE A 37 -5.09 17.20 -6.06
N ASN A 38 -5.05 17.29 -4.72
CA ASN A 38 -4.66 18.52 -4.01
C ASN A 38 -3.21 18.91 -4.29
N ILE A 39 -2.28 17.95 -4.27
CA ILE A 39 -0.87 18.18 -4.59
C ILE A 39 -0.71 18.69 -6.03
N LEU A 40 -1.43 18.09 -6.98
CA LEU A 40 -1.44 18.51 -8.38
C LEU A 40 -1.96 19.94 -8.55
N ASN A 41 -3.06 20.31 -7.90
CA ASN A 41 -3.60 21.67 -7.94
C ASN A 41 -2.60 22.68 -7.38
N PHE A 42 -1.95 22.35 -6.27
CA PHE A 42 -0.93 23.21 -5.67
C PHE A 42 0.26 23.41 -6.62
N PHE A 43 0.73 22.34 -7.26
CA PHE A 43 1.80 22.40 -8.26
C PHE A 43 1.40 23.27 -9.46
N SER A 44 0.18 23.12 -9.97
CA SER A 44 -0.30 23.90 -11.11
C SER A 44 -0.36 25.39 -10.80
N LEU A 45 -0.86 25.78 -9.62
CA LEU A 45 -0.91 27.17 -9.18
C LEU A 45 0.49 27.78 -9.06
N GLN A 46 1.44 27.04 -8.50
CA GLN A 46 2.83 27.51 -8.40
C GLN A 46 3.49 27.66 -9.78
N SER A 47 3.25 26.75 -10.70
CA SER A 47 3.79 26.85 -12.06
C SER A 47 3.22 28.07 -12.81
N PHE A 48 1.94 28.41 -12.66
CA PHE A 48 1.37 29.63 -13.20
C PHE A 48 1.98 30.89 -12.61
N GLN A 49 2.20 30.94 -11.31
CA GLN A 49 2.83 32.08 -10.63
C GLN A 49 4.30 32.26 -11.06
N ALA A 50 5.03 31.16 -11.19
CA ALA A 50 6.42 31.19 -11.65
C ALA A 50 6.56 31.72 -13.09
N GLN A 51 5.59 31.43 -13.97
CA GLN A 51 5.55 31.97 -15.34
C GLN A 51 5.22 33.47 -15.37
N GLN A 52 4.44 33.98 -14.43
CA GLN A 52 4.09 35.41 -14.39
C GLN A 52 5.21 36.27 -13.79
N MET A 53 6.04 35.75 -12.91
CA MET A 53 7.21 36.41 -12.40
C MET A 53 8.33 36.34 -13.47
N ARG A 54 8.46 37.38 -14.26
CA ARG A 54 9.45 37.62 -15.32
C ARG A 54 10.87 37.55 -14.77
N GLY A 55 11.46 36.37 -14.68
CA GLY A 55 12.85 36.27 -14.24
C GLY A 55 13.19 34.90 -13.65
N GLY A 56 13.69 34.03 -14.49
CA GLY A 56 14.40 32.83 -14.08
C GLY A 56 13.51 31.64 -13.87
N GLY A 57 13.55 30.72 -14.82
CA GLY A 57 12.98 29.41 -14.67
C GLY A 57 13.60 28.70 -13.46
N MET A 58 13.00 28.82 -12.28
CA MET A 58 13.11 27.78 -11.29
C MET A 58 12.45 26.57 -11.93
N GLY A 59 13.25 25.65 -12.45
CA GLY A 59 12.77 24.37 -12.96
C GLY A 59 12.04 23.67 -11.82
N LEU A 60 10.71 23.87 -11.77
CA LEU A 60 9.86 23.21 -10.82
C LEU A 60 9.94 21.71 -11.10
N ASN A 61 10.62 21.00 -10.23
CA ASN A 61 10.90 19.58 -10.39
C ASN A 61 9.63 18.82 -10.03
N LEU A 62 8.98 18.22 -11.01
CA LEU A 62 7.73 17.49 -10.88
C LEU A 62 7.88 16.31 -9.87
N ASN A 63 9.06 15.72 -9.84
CA ASN A 63 9.37 14.61 -8.92
C ASN A 63 9.39 15.08 -7.47
N GLU A 64 10.04 16.18 -7.16
CA GLU A 64 10.16 16.71 -5.78
C GLU A 64 8.85 17.31 -5.27
N MET A 65 8.07 17.95 -6.15
CA MET A 65 6.86 18.67 -5.72
C MET A 65 5.58 17.83 -5.76
N VAL A 66 5.55 16.76 -6.55
CA VAL A 66 4.33 15.95 -6.71
C VAL A 66 4.57 14.50 -6.32
N ILE A 67 5.62 13.86 -6.83
CA ILE A 67 5.83 12.42 -6.64
C ILE A 67 6.25 12.12 -5.20
N GLU A 68 7.25 12.82 -4.69
CA GLU A 68 7.77 12.59 -3.34
C GLU A 68 6.71 12.83 -2.24
N PRO A 69 5.98 13.96 -2.22
CA PRO A 69 4.90 14.15 -1.26
C PRO A 69 3.76 13.14 -1.40
N SER A 70 3.45 12.67 -2.63
CA SER A 70 2.44 11.65 -2.85
C SER A 70 2.83 10.32 -2.23
N PHE A 71 4.09 9.90 -2.37
CA PHE A 71 4.60 8.69 -1.71
C PHE A 71 4.64 8.82 -0.20
N HIS A 72 5.02 9.98 0.32
CA HIS A 72 5.01 10.22 1.76
C HIS A 72 3.60 10.10 2.35
N ASN A 73 2.61 10.73 1.73
CA ASN A 73 1.21 10.62 2.15
C ASN A 73 0.68 9.19 2.03
N MET A 74 1.01 8.48 0.95
CA MET A 74 0.64 7.07 0.78
C MET A 74 1.21 6.21 1.91
N ALA A 75 2.45 6.44 2.32
CA ALA A 75 3.09 5.75 3.44
C ALA A 75 2.33 5.98 4.76
N VAL A 76 1.90 7.22 5.03
CA VAL A 76 1.12 7.57 6.23
C VAL A 76 -0.26 6.87 6.21
N ILE A 77 -0.95 6.85 5.09
CA ILE A 77 -2.24 6.15 4.97
C ILE A 77 -2.06 4.64 5.19
N LEU A 78 -1.03 4.04 4.59
CA LEU A 78 -0.72 2.62 4.77
C LEU A 78 -0.39 2.27 6.23
N LEU A 79 0.29 3.16 6.95
CA LEU A 79 0.59 2.98 8.38
C LEU A 79 -0.69 2.80 9.22
N LEU A 80 -1.79 3.46 8.85
CA LEU A 80 -3.09 3.30 9.52
C LEU A 80 -3.83 2.04 9.06
N ILE A 81 -3.72 1.68 7.80
CA ILE A 81 -4.47 0.56 7.20
C ILE A 81 -3.83 -0.80 7.53
N ILE A 82 -2.50 -0.89 7.58
CA ILE A 82 -1.80 -2.15 7.81
C ILE A 82 -2.21 -2.82 9.13
N PRO A 83 -2.29 -2.14 10.29
CA PRO A 83 -2.78 -2.75 11.52
C PRO A 83 -4.19 -3.32 11.39
N LEU A 84 -5.08 -2.63 10.66
CA LEU A 84 -6.45 -3.12 10.43
C LEU A 84 -6.47 -4.43 9.62
N VAL A 85 -5.62 -4.53 8.62
CA VAL A 85 -5.47 -5.73 7.79
C VAL A 85 -4.87 -6.89 8.59
N THR A 86 -3.80 -6.63 9.36
CA THR A 86 -3.12 -7.67 10.15
C THR A 86 -3.98 -8.18 11.30
N MET A 87 -4.63 -7.32 12.07
CA MET A 87 -5.55 -7.70 13.15
C MET A 87 -6.70 -8.56 12.63
N ARG A 88 -7.22 -8.22 11.46
CA ARG A 88 -8.28 -8.97 10.85
C ARG A 88 -7.88 -10.39 10.49
N SER A 89 -6.67 -10.62 9.97
CA SER A 89 -6.16 -11.93 9.61
C SER A 89 -6.25 -12.93 10.78
N PHE A 90 -6.03 -12.47 12.02
CA PHE A 90 -6.17 -13.29 13.21
C PHE A 90 -7.61 -13.33 13.77
N ALA A 91 -8.35 -12.25 13.65
CA ALA A 91 -9.73 -12.18 14.13
C ALA A 91 -10.65 -13.17 13.38
N GLU A 92 -10.45 -13.36 12.09
CA GLU A 92 -11.22 -14.32 11.29
C GLU A 92 -10.96 -15.77 11.72
N GLU A 93 -9.73 -16.12 12.09
CA GLU A 93 -9.40 -17.47 12.59
C GLU A 93 -9.97 -17.73 13.98
N LYS A 94 -9.98 -16.75 14.87
CA LYS A 94 -10.66 -16.86 16.17
C LYS A 94 -12.16 -17.06 16.01
N LYS A 95 -12.79 -16.34 15.06
CA LYS A 95 -14.23 -16.44 14.78
C LYS A 95 -14.63 -17.80 14.19
N SER A 96 -13.81 -18.34 13.30
CA SER A 96 -14.07 -19.64 12.64
C SER A 96 -13.67 -20.85 13.49
N LYS A 97 -13.13 -20.67 14.71
CA LYS A 97 -12.59 -21.73 15.59
C LYS A 97 -11.53 -22.61 14.90
N THR A 98 -10.97 -22.18 13.79
CA THR A 98 -9.95 -22.92 13.05
C THR A 98 -8.55 -22.79 13.66
N PHE A 99 -8.37 -21.86 14.58
CA PHE A 99 -7.10 -21.65 15.28
C PHE A 99 -6.67 -22.90 16.08
N ALA A 100 -7.61 -23.55 16.76
CA ALA A 100 -7.32 -24.80 17.48
C ALA A 100 -6.97 -25.96 16.55
N LEU A 101 -7.58 -26.02 15.37
CA LEU A 101 -7.27 -27.02 14.34
C LEU A 101 -5.91 -26.81 13.70
N LEU A 102 -5.49 -25.54 13.53
CA LEU A 102 -4.16 -25.20 13.04
C LEU A 102 -3.06 -25.58 14.02
N LEU A 103 -3.31 -25.41 15.33
CA LEU A 103 -2.35 -25.80 16.38
C LEU A 103 -2.26 -27.32 16.59
N SER A 104 -3.33 -28.06 16.31
CA SER A 104 -3.33 -29.54 16.39
C SER A 104 -2.78 -30.22 15.11
N SER A 105 -2.56 -29.46 14.05
CA SER A 105 -1.97 -29.95 12.80
C SER A 105 -0.44 -30.07 12.93
N PRO A 106 0.22 -31.07 12.32
CA PRO A 106 1.68 -31.20 12.33
C PRO A 106 2.38 -30.17 11.40
N ILE A 107 1.98 -28.90 11.50
CA ILE A 107 2.54 -27.79 10.72
C ILE A 107 3.41 -26.93 11.66
N HIS A 108 4.59 -26.55 11.23
CA HIS A 108 5.46 -25.68 12.01
C HIS A 108 4.83 -24.26 12.13
N LEU A 109 4.88 -23.69 13.34
CA LEU A 109 4.37 -22.34 13.63
C LEU A 109 4.95 -21.29 12.66
N VAL A 110 6.20 -21.45 12.28
CA VAL A 110 6.89 -20.58 11.32
C VAL A 110 6.22 -20.61 9.94
N GLU A 111 5.74 -21.77 9.48
CA GLU A 111 5.07 -21.89 8.19
C GLU A 111 3.74 -21.12 8.19
N ILE A 112 3.05 -21.10 9.32
CA ILE A 112 1.79 -20.35 9.49
C ILE A 112 2.07 -18.85 9.44
N ILE A 113 3.04 -18.36 10.20
CA ILE A 113 3.39 -16.93 10.27
C ILE A 113 3.86 -16.43 8.90
N VAL A 114 4.74 -17.17 8.23
CA VAL A 114 5.23 -16.79 6.89
C VAL A 114 4.11 -16.82 5.86
N GLY A 115 3.20 -17.79 5.92
CA GLY A 115 2.04 -17.85 5.05
C GLY A 115 1.13 -16.63 5.20
N LYS A 116 0.85 -16.22 6.45
CA LYS A 116 0.07 -15.01 6.75
C LYS A 116 0.76 -13.73 6.31
N PHE A 117 2.06 -13.64 6.56
CA PHE A 117 2.87 -12.51 6.11
C PHE A 117 2.77 -12.33 4.60
N LEU A 118 2.94 -13.43 3.84
CA LEU A 118 2.82 -13.40 2.37
C LEU A 118 1.41 -12.99 1.92
N ALA A 119 0.36 -13.51 2.57
CA ALA A 119 -1.02 -13.13 2.25
C ALA A 119 -1.25 -11.63 2.45
N CYS A 120 -0.85 -11.08 3.60
CA CYS A 120 -0.97 -9.65 3.89
C CYS A 120 -0.14 -8.80 2.90
N MET A 121 1.09 -9.23 2.59
CA MET A 121 1.94 -8.52 1.62
C MET A 121 1.34 -8.48 0.21
N ILE A 122 0.72 -9.58 -0.24
CA ILE A 122 0.05 -9.62 -1.55
C ILE A 122 -1.15 -8.68 -1.56
N VAL A 123 -1.96 -8.68 -0.51
CA VAL A 123 -3.14 -7.80 -0.37
C VAL A 123 -2.73 -6.32 -0.41
N ILE A 124 -1.74 -5.93 0.39
CA ILE A 124 -1.25 -4.55 0.43
C ILE A 124 -0.52 -4.18 -0.86
N GLY A 125 0.27 -5.10 -1.42
CA GLY A 125 0.92 -4.93 -2.71
C GLY A 125 -0.09 -4.66 -3.84
N LEU A 126 -1.24 -5.34 -3.82
CA LEU A 126 -2.33 -5.10 -4.75
C LEU A 126 -2.95 -3.70 -4.56
N MET A 127 -3.12 -3.25 -3.32
CA MET A 127 -3.60 -1.88 -3.02
C MET A 127 -2.62 -0.82 -3.55
N ILE A 128 -1.31 -1.03 -3.35
CA ILE A 128 -0.25 -0.16 -3.87
C ILE A 128 -0.26 -0.16 -5.39
N LEU A 129 -0.41 -1.32 -6.03
CA LEU A 129 -0.48 -1.46 -7.48
C LEU A 129 -1.70 -0.74 -8.05
N LEU A 130 -2.86 -0.84 -7.40
CA LEU A 130 -4.04 -0.09 -7.77
C LEU A 130 -3.82 1.42 -7.66
N SER A 131 -3.04 1.91 -6.70
CA SER A 131 -2.73 3.34 -6.57
C SER A 131 -1.81 3.86 -7.68
N ALA A 132 -1.20 2.99 -8.48
CA ALA A 132 -0.33 3.39 -9.59
C ALA A 132 -1.06 4.17 -10.71
N TYR A 133 -2.42 4.21 -10.67
CA TYR A 133 -3.19 5.06 -11.60
C TYR A 133 -2.79 6.54 -11.48
N SER A 134 -2.46 7.02 -10.28
CA SER A 134 -2.07 8.41 -10.05
C SER A 134 -0.72 8.74 -10.72
N THR A 135 0.24 7.83 -10.62
CA THR A 135 1.52 7.95 -11.30
C THR A 135 1.37 7.79 -12.82
N GLY A 136 0.50 6.88 -13.27
CA GLY A 136 0.16 6.71 -14.67
C GLY A 136 -0.42 7.99 -15.29
N TYR A 137 -1.27 8.70 -14.56
CA TYR A 137 -1.79 10.00 -15.00
C TYR A 137 -0.68 11.04 -15.17
N LEU A 138 0.28 11.09 -14.23
CA LEU A 138 1.44 11.99 -14.33
C LEU A 138 2.31 11.70 -15.55
N MET A 139 2.46 10.43 -15.94
CA MET A 139 3.19 10.05 -17.15
C MET A 139 2.53 10.55 -18.44
N LEU A 140 1.20 10.70 -18.44
CA LEU A 140 0.46 11.20 -19.60
C LEU A 140 0.49 12.73 -19.73
N VAL A 141 0.55 13.44 -18.59
CA VAL A 141 0.43 14.92 -18.54
C VAL A 141 1.79 15.60 -18.37
N GLY A 142 2.74 14.94 -17.73
CA GLY A 142 4.11 15.43 -17.51
C GLY A 142 5.13 14.39 -17.98
N ASN A 143 6.40 14.74 -17.94
CA ASN A 143 7.51 13.80 -18.16
C ASN A 143 8.26 13.57 -16.85
N PRO A 144 7.68 12.80 -15.88
CA PRO A 144 8.38 12.49 -14.66
C PRO A 144 9.58 11.56 -14.94
N GLU A 145 10.64 11.72 -14.20
CA GLU A 145 11.76 10.78 -14.23
C GLU A 145 11.35 9.44 -13.65
N MET A 146 11.54 8.36 -14.41
CA MET A 146 11.16 7.01 -14.02
C MET A 146 11.95 6.45 -12.82
N GLY A 147 13.20 6.90 -12.65
CA GLY A 147 14.07 6.44 -11.56
C GLY A 147 13.44 6.62 -10.18
N PRO A 148 13.09 7.86 -9.77
CA PRO A 148 12.45 8.13 -8.48
C PRO A 148 11.11 7.42 -8.29
N VAL A 149 10.35 7.21 -9.37
CA VAL A 149 9.06 6.50 -9.32
C VAL A 149 9.25 5.04 -8.91
N ILE A 150 10.15 4.33 -9.59
CA ILE A 150 10.42 2.90 -9.32
C ILE A 150 11.01 2.72 -7.92
N THR A 151 11.99 3.55 -7.56
CA THR A 151 12.60 3.48 -6.23
C THR A 151 11.61 3.83 -5.12
N GLY A 152 10.69 4.76 -5.36
CA GLY A 152 9.61 5.12 -4.44
C GLY A 152 8.66 3.95 -4.18
N TYR A 153 8.19 3.27 -5.21
CA TYR A 153 7.33 2.08 -5.04
C TYR A 153 8.05 0.93 -4.34
N LEU A 154 9.33 0.68 -4.67
CA LEU A 154 10.14 -0.31 -3.97
C LEU A 154 10.33 0.05 -2.49
N GLY A 155 10.60 1.32 -2.19
CA GLY A 155 10.73 1.81 -0.82
C GLY A 155 9.45 1.61 0.00
N ILE A 156 8.29 1.95 -0.56
CA ILE A 156 6.99 1.72 0.08
C ILE A 156 6.73 0.24 0.30
N LEU A 157 7.04 -0.62 -0.66
CA LEU A 157 6.85 -2.06 -0.54
C LEU A 157 7.73 -2.66 0.57
N LEU A 158 8.98 -2.23 0.70
CA LEU A 158 9.87 -2.65 1.78
C LEU A 158 9.39 -2.13 3.15
N MET A 159 8.98 -0.87 3.21
CA MET A 159 8.44 -0.26 4.43
C MET A 159 7.15 -0.96 4.89
N THR A 160 6.25 -1.28 3.97
CA THR A 160 5.03 -2.05 4.29
C THR A 160 5.36 -3.44 4.78
N GLY A 161 6.41 -4.09 4.27
CA GLY A 161 6.92 -5.36 4.79
C GLY A 161 7.28 -5.29 6.27
N CYS A 162 8.00 -4.25 6.68
CA CYS A 162 8.33 -4.02 8.09
C CYS A 162 7.08 -3.80 8.95
N TYR A 163 6.13 -3.00 8.47
CA TYR A 163 4.90 -2.73 9.21
C TYR A 163 3.98 -3.96 9.33
N VAL A 164 3.89 -4.78 8.28
CA VAL A 164 3.16 -6.04 8.32
C VAL A 164 3.80 -7.00 9.31
N ALA A 165 5.13 -7.11 9.33
CA ALA A 165 5.82 -7.96 10.30
C ALA A 165 5.54 -7.51 11.75
N MET A 166 5.62 -6.21 12.03
CA MET A 166 5.28 -5.65 13.34
C MET A 166 3.80 -5.86 13.68
N GLY A 167 2.89 -5.66 12.73
CA GLY A 167 1.47 -5.87 12.92
C GLY A 167 1.10 -7.32 13.24
N LEU A 168 1.74 -8.28 12.57
CA LEU A 168 1.56 -9.71 12.85
C LEU A 168 2.15 -10.10 14.21
N PHE A 169 3.26 -9.48 14.62
CA PHE A 169 3.84 -9.74 15.94
C PHE A 169 2.97 -9.19 17.07
N ALA A 170 2.33 -8.05 16.85
CA ALA A 170 1.47 -7.40 17.86
C ALA A 170 0.06 -8.03 17.97
N SER A 171 -0.39 -8.79 16.97
CA SER A 171 -1.73 -9.36 16.85
C SER A 171 -1.79 -10.80 17.34
#